data_1413d795d1270a64948351be801abd9e
#
_entry.id   1413d795d1270a64948351be801abd9e
#
_cell.length_a   1.000
_cell.length_b   1.000
_cell.length_c   1.000
_cell.angle_alpha   90.00
_cell.angle_beta   90.00
_cell.angle_gamma   90.00
#
_symmetry.space_group_name_H-M   'P 1'
#
loop_
_entity.id
_entity.type
_entity.pdbx_description
1 polymer ?
#
loop_
_entity_poly.entity_id
_entity_poly.type
_entity_poly.pdbx_seq_one_letter_code
_entity_poly.pdbx_strand_id
1 'polypeptide(L)'
;MNPITKMVDALGPASYVVQAVVASLIGAAVLLAFIMGRRAARRRYFGHRDERAQVLRRQLPEILAGRILPEAWRRDPLDDRILEEILLDRLEVAGREEAEQIRYCLRISGLLDKRIHQARRRRGWRRLHTLVVLGRMRCPEAIPALAEGLDDGNEQTAIAAARGLGRYAMPEAAEPILERLVLRRLRLPANVLQTALYHCCRDRPSMLLRALQFTDDELRPLLARVLAETASAELGEDLVLIASDPLPEVRASAARAMAGARPRLALAALQQLAADSEWFVRLRAVVALGILQDPRSIPVLLETLCDPNRFVRLRAAGALSRLEGYEEEVLVRAIDTRDRYALQALVGEMQRSGAMLAVLNGLADPRQRPRSRRILLAAVRAGAPRLLLDAVLHHANWRVRTQAARLLAEAQDPEVLRLLRFYATDTQRPRERMILSWLERRLQAATNSAVEPSPQMTHEMRRAPRPAAPQQDGAPGAGVPLVPEKR
;
A
#
# COMPACT_ATOMS: atom_id res chain seq x y z
N MET A 1 74.84 -31.27 -33.20
CA MET A 1 74.31 -30.99 -31.82
C MET A 1 73.88 -29.53 -31.79
N ASN A 2 72.64 -29.29 -31.51
CA ASN A 2 71.98 -28.00 -31.57
C ASN A 2 72.59 -27.06 -30.50
N PRO A 3 72.98 -25.81 -30.76
CA PRO A 3 73.59 -24.89 -29.80
C PRO A 3 72.76 -24.71 -28.52
N ILE A 4 71.43 -24.93 -28.62
CA ILE A 4 70.51 -24.88 -27.49
C ILE A 4 70.74 -26.04 -26.50
N THR A 5 71.08 -27.27 -26.98
CA THR A 5 71.36 -28.44 -26.09
C THR A 5 72.64 -28.27 -25.33
N LYS A 6 73.70 -27.69 -25.92
CA LYS A 6 74.98 -27.41 -25.22
C LYS A 6 74.82 -26.34 -24.11
N MET A 7 73.91 -25.39 -24.29
CA MET A 7 73.64 -24.37 -23.27
C MET A 7 72.77 -24.92 -22.10
N VAL A 8 71.92 -25.87 -22.38
CA VAL A 8 71.13 -26.56 -21.37
C VAL A 8 72.00 -27.48 -20.46
N ASP A 9 72.96 -28.19 -21.06
CA ASP A 9 73.89 -29.09 -20.32
C ASP A 9 74.87 -28.31 -19.43
N ALA A 10 75.22 -27.07 -19.79
CA ALA A 10 76.14 -26.21 -19.01
C ALA A 10 75.48 -25.61 -17.74
N LEU A 11 74.16 -25.57 -17.65
CA LEU A 11 73.40 -24.94 -16.57
C LEU A 11 73.05 -25.90 -15.41
N GLY A 12 73.31 -27.21 -15.56
CA GLY A 12 73.00 -28.20 -14.51
C GLY A 12 71.59 -28.13 -13.98
N PRO A 13 71.37 -28.21 -12.65
CA PRO A 13 69.98 -28.19 -12.07
C PRO A 13 69.24 -26.84 -12.28
N ALA A 14 69.97 -25.73 -12.60
CA ALA A 14 69.38 -24.45 -12.92
C ALA A 14 68.63 -24.48 -14.24
N SER A 15 68.93 -25.43 -15.16
CA SER A 15 68.22 -25.59 -16.43
C SER A 15 66.73 -25.84 -16.30
N TYR A 16 66.35 -26.61 -15.30
CA TYR A 16 64.92 -26.85 -15.01
C TYR A 16 64.18 -25.59 -14.57
N VAL A 17 64.83 -24.71 -13.80
CA VAL A 17 64.24 -23.43 -13.40
C VAL A 17 64.03 -22.53 -14.59
N VAL A 18 65.05 -22.45 -15.49
CA VAL A 18 64.94 -21.65 -16.71
C VAL A 18 63.86 -22.18 -17.63
N GLN A 19 63.79 -23.52 -17.81
CA GLN A 19 62.72 -24.13 -18.62
C GLN A 19 61.32 -23.86 -18.02
N ALA A 20 61.17 -23.96 -16.68
CA ALA A 20 59.92 -23.66 -16.01
C ALA A 20 59.51 -22.18 -16.19
N VAL A 21 60.47 -21.25 -16.08
CA VAL A 21 60.20 -19.83 -16.30
C VAL A 21 59.83 -19.55 -17.76
N VAL A 22 60.53 -20.14 -18.71
CA VAL A 22 60.18 -20.00 -20.15
C VAL A 22 58.80 -20.58 -20.46
N ALA A 23 58.52 -21.79 -19.95
CA ALA A 23 57.21 -22.41 -20.11
C ALA A 23 56.07 -21.56 -19.48
N SER A 24 56.32 -20.95 -18.33
CA SER A 24 55.36 -20.04 -17.66
C SER A 24 55.16 -18.76 -18.47
N LEU A 25 56.21 -18.19 -19.03
CA LEU A 25 56.13 -17.01 -19.89
C LEU A 25 55.37 -17.29 -21.21
N ILE A 26 55.64 -18.46 -21.82
CA ILE A 26 54.89 -18.92 -22.99
C ILE A 26 53.38 -19.11 -22.65
N GLY A 27 53.11 -19.80 -21.51
CA GLY A 27 51.76 -19.97 -21.03
C GLY A 27 51.03 -18.64 -20.78
N ALA A 28 51.69 -17.68 -20.15
CA ALA A 28 51.17 -16.34 -19.94
C ALA A 28 50.92 -15.60 -21.25
N ALA A 29 51.84 -15.68 -22.26
CA ALA A 29 51.68 -15.08 -23.57
C ALA A 29 50.51 -15.70 -24.35
N VAL A 30 50.33 -17.01 -24.31
CA VAL A 30 49.20 -17.73 -24.92
C VAL A 30 47.88 -17.30 -24.27
N LEU A 31 47.83 -17.22 -22.95
CA LEU A 31 46.65 -16.77 -22.21
C LEU A 31 46.29 -15.32 -22.55
N LEU A 32 47.32 -14.45 -22.61
CA LEU A 32 47.11 -13.05 -22.98
C LEU A 32 46.56 -12.94 -24.40
N ALA A 33 47.15 -13.66 -25.36
CA ALA A 33 46.69 -13.70 -26.75
C ALA A 33 45.25 -14.19 -26.85
N PHE A 34 44.89 -15.23 -26.09
CA PHE A 34 43.52 -15.75 -26.00
C PHE A 34 42.56 -14.69 -25.44
N ILE A 35 42.94 -14.02 -24.33
CA ILE A 35 42.12 -12.95 -23.74
C ILE A 35 41.95 -11.79 -24.71
N MET A 36 42.99 -11.37 -25.38
CA MET A 36 42.94 -10.29 -26.38
C MET A 36 42.10 -10.66 -27.59
N GLY A 37 42.26 -11.90 -28.10
CA GLY A 37 41.45 -12.44 -29.20
C GLY A 37 39.97 -12.50 -28.83
N ARG A 38 39.68 -12.98 -27.62
CA ARG A 38 38.28 -13.01 -27.09
C ARG A 38 37.69 -11.61 -26.89
N ARG A 39 38.51 -10.63 -26.44
CA ARG A 39 38.09 -9.22 -26.33
C ARG A 39 37.81 -8.61 -27.72
N ALA A 40 38.67 -8.85 -28.69
CA ALA A 40 38.49 -8.36 -30.05
C ALA A 40 37.25 -8.98 -30.70
N ALA A 41 37.05 -10.28 -30.58
CA ALA A 41 35.86 -10.96 -31.06
C ALA A 41 34.57 -10.42 -30.42
N ARG A 42 34.57 -10.21 -29.09
CA ARG A 42 33.45 -9.56 -28.37
C ARG A 42 33.20 -8.13 -28.90
N ARG A 43 34.24 -7.30 -29.06
CA ARG A 43 34.07 -5.92 -29.57
C ARG A 43 33.46 -5.91 -30.97
N ARG A 44 33.91 -6.79 -31.84
CA ARG A 44 33.34 -6.93 -33.22
C ARG A 44 31.88 -7.37 -33.15
N TYR A 45 31.56 -8.39 -32.34
CA TYR A 45 30.19 -8.88 -32.17
C TYR A 45 29.27 -7.80 -31.65
N PHE A 46 29.65 -7.08 -30.57
CA PHE A 46 28.80 -6.04 -30.00
C PHE A 46 28.71 -4.83 -30.96
N GLY A 47 29.78 -4.43 -31.62
CA GLY A 47 29.74 -3.35 -32.61
C GLY A 47 28.75 -3.66 -33.73
N HIS A 48 28.85 -4.85 -34.32
CA HIS A 48 27.91 -5.31 -35.36
C HIS A 48 26.46 -5.36 -34.85
N ARG A 49 26.25 -5.91 -33.64
CA ARG A 49 24.91 -5.94 -33.00
C ARG A 49 24.33 -4.54 -32.79
N ASP A 50 25.17 -3.58 -32.33
CA ASP A 50 24.71 -2.23 -32.05
C ASP A 50 24.39 -1.47 -33.35
N GLU A 51 25.16 -1.66 -34.42
CA GLU A 51 24.86 -1.11 -35.76
C GLU A 51 23.51 -1.66 -36.26
N ARG A 52 23.30 -2.99 -36.18
CA ARG A 52 22.04 -3.60 -36.58
C ARG A 52 20.86 -3.12 -35.70
N ALA A 53 21.08 -2.98 -34.41
CA ALA A 53 20.05 -2.45 -33.49
C ALA A 53 19.66 -1.02 -33.83
N GLN A 54 20.63 -0.16 -34.22
CA GLN A 54 20.32 1.20 -34.68
C GLN A 54 19.49 1.22 -35.95
N VAL A 55 19.82 0.37 -36.93
CA VAL A 55 19.03 0.22 -38.17
C VAL A 55 17.61 -0.17 -37.88
N LEU A 56 17.42 -1.25 -37.08
CA LEU A 56 16.08 -1.76 -36.71
C LEU A 56 15.27 -0.75 -35.89
N ARG A 57 15.93 0.01 -34.98
CA ARG A 57 15.25 1.08 -34.24
C ARG A 57 14.76 2.23 -35.15
N ARG A 58 15.53 2.58 -36.17
CA ARG A 58 15.10 3.60 -37.16
C ARG A 58 13.93 3.13 -37.98
N GLN A 59 13.89 1.84 -38.34
CA GLN A 59 12.83 1.23 -39.13
C GLN A 59 11.61 0.81 -38.29
N LEU A 60 11.72 0.85 -36.96
CA LEU A 60 10.68 0.37 -36.06
C LEU A 60 9.28 0.95 -36.32
N PRO A 61 9.11 2.28 -36.53
CA PRO A 61 7.79 2.85 -36.84
C PRO A 61 7.14 2.26 -38.10
N GLU A 62 7.94 1.98 -39.13
CA GLU A 62 7.48 1.40 -40.39
C GLU A 62 7.17 -0.09 -40.27
N ILE A 63 7.99 -0.81 -39.45
CA ILE A 63 7.75 -2.22 -39.10
C ILE A 63 6.45 -2.35 -38.30
N LEU A 64 6.22 -1.50 -37.31
CA LEU A 64 4.99 -1.51 -36.50
C LEU A 64 3.76 -1.12 -37.31
N ALA A 65 3.92 -0.21 -38.27
CA ALA A 65 2.85 0.15 -39.20
C ALA A 65 2.59 -0.91 -40.28
N GLY A 66 3.33 -2.03 -40.28
CA GLY A 66 3.19 -3.11 -41.27
C GLY A 66 3.68 -2.76 -42.68
N ARG A 67 4.41 -1.64 -42.85
CA ARG A 67 4.93 -1.18 -44.15
C ARG A 67 6.16 -1.98 -44.59
N ILE A 68 6.93 -2.50 -43.65
CA ILE A 68 8.11 -3.33 -43.89
C ILE A 68 7.80 -4.75 -43.44
N LEU A 69 7.77 -5.69 -44.37
CA LEU A 69 7.53 -7.10 -44.09
C LEU A 69 8.75 -7.80 -43.48
N PRO A 70 8.58 -8.95 -42.81
CA PRO A 70 9.67 -9.68 -42.15
C PRO A 70 10.84 -10.03 -43.06
N GLU A 71 10.60 -10.32 -44.34
CA GLU A 71 11.64 -10.65 -45.32
C GLU A 71 12.56 -9.45 -45.59
N ALA A 72 12.04 -8.21 -45.48
CA ALA A 72 12.79 -7.02 -45.81
C ALA A 72 13.75 -6.55 -44.70
N TRP A 73 13.40 -6.80 -43.43
CA TRP A 73 14.28 -6.41 -42.30
C TRP A 73 15.17 -7.56 -41.80
N ARG A 74 14.83 -8.82 -42.07
CA ARG A 74 15.64 -10.03 -41.76
C ARG A 74 16.82 -10.17 -42.69
N ARG A 75 17.88 -9.40 -42.48
CA ARG A 75 19.08 -9.45 -43.28
C ARG A 75 20.26 -10.13 -42.58
N ASP A 76 20.16 -10.33 -41.29
CA ASP A 76 21.21 -10.87 -40.43
C ASP A 76 20.60 -11.90 -39.48
N PRO A 77 21.29 -13.02 -39.15
CA PRO A 77 20.84 -13.98 -38.15
C PRO A 77 20.55 -13.41 -36.76
N LEU A 78 21.11 -12.24 -36.44
CA LEU A 78 20.88 -11.54 -35.17
C LEU A 78 19.61 -10.71 -35.17
N ASP A 79 19.04 -10.36 -36.32
CA ASP A 79 17.95 -9.41 -36.46
C ASP A 79 16.69 -9.85 -35.67
N ASP A 80 16.32 -11.14 -35.74
CA ASP A 80 15.22 -11.70 -34.95
C ASP A 80 15.38 -11.45 -33.44
N ARG A 81 16.60 -11.66 -32.94
CA ARG A 81 16.89 -11.51 -31.51
C ARG A 81 16.92 -10.04 -31.11
N ILE A 82 17.49 -9.18 -31.95
CA ILE A 82 17.57 -7.75 -31.70
C ILE A 82 16.18 -7.12 -31.76
N LEU A 83 15.40 -7.45 -32.78
CA LEU A 83 14.03 -6.95 -32.91
C LEU A 83 13.15 -7.39 -31.74
N GLU A 84 13.22 -8.68 -31.35
CA GLU A 84 12.50 -9.19 -30.19
C GLU A 84 12.84 -8.39 -28.93
N GLU A 85 14.13 -8.12 -28.66
CA GLU A 85 14.58 -7.34 -27.52
C GLU A 85 14.02 -5.89 -27.58
N ILE A 86 14.10 -5.24 -28.72
CA ILE A 86 13.55 -3.88 -28.93
C ILE A 86 12.03 -3.85 -28.72
N LEU A 87 11.31 -4.80 -29.29
CA LEU A 87 9.85 -4.90 -29.17
C LEU A 87 9.42 -5.14 -27.71
N LEU A 88 10.13 -6.04 -27.00
CA LEU A 88 9.83 -6.33 -25.60
C LEU A 88 10.11 -5.12 -24.69
N ASP A 89 11.23 -4.41 -24.89
CA ASP A 89 11.55 -3.23 -24.10
C ASP A 89 10.54 -2.09 -24.38
N ARG A 90 10.10 -1.96 -25.63
CA ARG A 90 9.09 -0.98 -26.00
C ARG A 90 7.71 -1.34 -25.43
N LEU A 91 7.35 -2.63 -25.39
CA LEU A 91 6.07 -3.12 -24.87
C LEU A 91 5.88 -2.82 -23.35
N GLU A 92 6.99 -2.70 -22.58
CA GLU A 92 6.90 -2.38 -21.15
C GLU A 92 6.39 -0.95 -20.90
N VAL A 93 6.60 -0.02 -21.84
CA VAL A 93 6.23 1.40 -21.71
C VAL A 93 5.17 1.84 -22.72
N ALA A 94 4.76 0.94 -23.63
CA ALA A 94 3.82 1.23 -24.70
C ALA A 94 2.40 1.52 -24.18
N GLY A 95 1.72 2.49 -24.80
CA GLY A 95 0.29 2.66 -24.65
C GLY A 95 -0.50 1.52 -25.28
N ARG A 96 -1.82 1.50 -25.07
CA ARG A 96 -2.68 0.39 -25.51
C ARG A 96 -2.59 0.11 -27.00
N GLU A 97 -2.65 1.14 -27.83
CA GLU A 97 -2.63 1.01 -29.30
C GLU A 97 -1.27 0.50 -29.80
N GLU A 98 -0.18 1.11 -29.33
CA GLU A 98 1.18 0.69 -29.68
C GLU A 98 1.46 -0.74 -29.21
N ALA A 99 0.97 -1.14 -28.03
CA ALA A 99 1.10 -2.49 -27.53
C ALA A 99 0.42 -3.52 -28.44
N GLU A 100 -0.75 -3.19 -29.04
CA GLU A 100 -1.41 -4.05 -30.01
C GLU A 100 -0.60 -4.18 -31.31
N GLN A 101 -0.04 -3.07 -31.80
CA GLN A 101 0.84 -3.09 -32.99
C GLN A 101 2.09 -3.95 -32.74
N ILE A 102 2.70 -3.84 -31.57
CA ILE A 102 3.84 -4.68 -31.19
C ILE A 102 3.46 -6.14 -31.12
N ARG A 103 2.32 -6.50 -30.51
CA ARG A 103 1.83 -7.88 -30.44
C ARG A 103 1.53 -8.43 -31.84
N TYR A 104 0.93 -7.61 -32.70
CA TYR A 104 0.72 -7.98 -34.10
C TYR A 104 2.05 -8.27 -34.82
N CYS A 105 3.05 -7.40 -34.64
CA CYS A 105 4.38 -7.59 -35.21
C CYS A 105 5.05 -8.90 -34.72
N LEU A 106 4.93 -9.24 -33.43
CA LEU A 106 5.44 -10.49 -32.84
C LEU A 106 4.78 -11.74 -33.46
N ARG A 107 3.48 -11.66 -33.83
CA ARG A 107 2.76 -12.72 -34.51
C ARG A 107 3.23 -12.90 -35.94
N ILE A 108 3.13 -11.86 -36.77
CA ILE A 108 3.46 -11.96 -38.22
C ILE A 108 4.93 -12.27 -38.47
N SER A 109 5.83 -11.85 -37.57
CA SER A 109 7.25 -12.20 -37.66
C SER A 109 7.56 -13.65 -37.31
N GLY A 110 6.59 -14.41 -36.76
CA GLY A 110 6.80 -15.76 -36.26
C GLY A 110 7.67 -15.88 -35.01
N LEU A 111 8.03 -14.72 -34.38
CA LEU A 111 8.81 -14.72 -33.15
C LEU A 111 8.03 -15.35 -31.98
N LEU A 112 6.72 -15.09 -31.92
CA LEU A 112 5.84 -15.68 -30.94
C LEU A 112 5.79 -17.22 -31.07
N ASP A 113 5.51 -17.75 -32.26
CA ASP A 113 5.43 -19.18 -32.50
C ASP A 113 6.74 -19.89 -32.23
N LYS A 114 7.85 -19.27 -32.62
CA LYS A 114 9.20 -19.74 -32.29
C LYS A 114 9.40 -19.89 -30.77
N ARG A 115 8.92 -18.94 -29.97
CA ARG A 115 9.03 -18.98 -28.51
C ARG A 115 8.08 -20.01 -27.90
N ILE A 116 6.85 -20.13 -28.36
CA ILE A 116 5.90 -21.14 -27.91
C ILE A 116 6.48 -22.54 -28.17
N HIS A 117 7.01 -22.79 -29.37
CA HIS A 117 7.65 -24.06 -29.69
C HIS A 117 8.88 -24.36 -28.83
N GLN A 118 9.69 -23.35 -28.56
CA GLN A 118 10.84 -23.46 -27.64
C GLN A 118 10.44 -23.76 -26.21
N ALA A 119 9.36 -23.15 -25.68
CA ALA A 119 8.85 -23.40 -24.33
C ALA A 119 8.44 -24.87 -24.13
N ARG A 120 7.91 -25.53 -25.17
CA ARG A 120 7.51 -26.94 -25.15
C ARG A 120 8.69 -27.90 -25.27
N ARG A 121 9.71 -27.56 -26.08
CA ARG A 121 10.85 -28.45 -26.36
C ARG A 121 12.04 -28.29 -25.44
N ARG A 122 12.29 -27.12 -24.94
CA ARG A 122 13.46 -26.84 -24.08
C ARG A 122 13.23 -27.34 -22.66
N ARG A 123 14.34 -27.54 -21.92
CA ARG A 123 14.34 -27.93 -20.51
C ARG A 123 15.26 -27.03 -19.68
N GLY A 124 15.11 -27.06 -18.36
CA GLY A 124 15.94 -26.33 -17.41
C GLY A 124 15.94 -24.82 -17.66
N TRP A 125 17.06 -24.15 -17.47
CA TRP A 125 17.17 -22.69 -17.54
C TRP A 125 16.75 -22.10 -18.91
N ARG A 126 16.90 -22.87 -19.99
CA ARG A 126 16.47 -22.43 -21.34
C ARG A 126 14.95 -22.37 -21.46
N ARG A 127 14.24 -23.30 -20.83
CA ARG A 127 12.78 -23.27 -20.74
C ARG A 127 12.32 -22.11 -19.88
N LEU A 128 12.90 -21.95 -18.67
CA LEU A 128 12.64 -20.83 -17.78
C LEU A 128 12.76 -19.48 -18.51
N HIS A 129 13.92 -19.25 -19.16
CA HIS A 129 14.14 -18.00 -19.92
C HIS A 129 13.08 -17.79 -21.00
N THR A 130 12.68 -18.86 -21.71
CA THR A 130 11.65 -18.78 -22.77
C THR A 130 10.29 -18.40 -22.18
N LEU A 131 9.90 -18.96 -21.03
CA LEU A 131 8.65 -18.60 -20.34
C LEU A 131 8.65 -17.15 -19.83
N VAL A 132 9.80 -16.67 -19.35
CA VAL A 132 9.95 -15.24 -18.99
C VAL A 132 9.72 -14.34 -20.21
N VAL A 133 10.30 -14.69 -21.36
CA VAL A 133 10.12 -13.94 -22.61
C VAL A 133 8.65 -13.98 -23.07
N LEU A 134 7.99 -15.14 -23.04
CA LEU A 134 6.56 -15.26 -23.37
C LEU A 134 5.69 -14.41 -22.44
N GLY A 135 6.01 -14.38 -21.13
CA GLY A 135 5.32 -13.53 -20.17
C GLY A 135 5.47 -12.03 -20.49
N ARG A 136 6.62 -11.60 -21.07
CA ARG A 136 6.82 -10.21 -21.51
C ARG A 136 6.07 -9.88 -22.79
N MET A 137 5.89 -10.84 -23.70
CA MET A 137 5.17 -10.67 -24.98
C MET A 137 3.69 -10.34 -24.78
N ARG A 138 3.08 -10.84 -23.70
CA ARG A 138 1.65 -10.64 -23.36
C ARG A 138 0.71 -10.95 -24.53
N CYS A 139 1.04 -11.98 -25.33
CA CYS A 139 0.22 -12.46 -26.42
C CYS A 139 -0.66 -13.63 -25.93
N PRO A 140 -2.01 -13.56 -25.99
CA PRO A 140 -2.91 -14.57 -25.43
C PRO A 140 -2.63 -16.00 -25.93
N GLU A 141 -2.13 -16.15 -27.14
CA GLU A 141 -1.79 -17.43 -27.77
C GLU A 141 -0.68 -18.19 -27.01
N ALA A 142 0.10 -17.50 -26.17
CA ALA A 142 1.13 -18.14 -25.36
C ALA A 142 0.61 -18.63 -23.99
N ILE A 143 -0.64 -18.31 -23.60
CA ILE A 143 -1.23 -18.77 -22.33
C ILE A 143 -1.14 -20.30 -22.18
N PRO A 144 -1.47 -21.14 -23.18
CA PRO A 144 -1.33 -22.57 -23.02
C PRO A 144 0.10 -23.05 -22.75
N ALA A 145 1.09 -22.46 -23.40
CA ALA A 145 2.50 -22.81 -23.17
C ALA A 145 3.00 -22.36 -21.78
N LEU A 146 2.52 -21.24 -21.27
CA LEU A 146 2.76 -20.81 -19.90
C LEU A 146 2.04 -21.71 -18.89
N ALA A 147 0.80 -22.13 -19.19
CA ALA A 147 0.04 -23.07 -18.38
C ALA A 147 0.76 -24.43 -18.24
N GLU A 148 1.30 -24.97 -19.34
CA GLU A 148 2.16 -26.15 -19.32
C GLU A 148 3.44 -25.95 -18.47
N GLY A 149 3.92 -24.71 -18.37
CA GLY A 149 5.06 -24.34 -17.55
C GLY A 149 4.78 -24.39 -16.05
N LEU A 150 3.51 -24.28 -15.60
CA LEU A 150 3.13 -24.44 -14.20
C LEU A 150 3.35 -25.85 -13.67
N ASP A 151 3.29 -26.85 -14.55
CA ASP A 151 3.46 -28.27 -14.24
C ASP A 151 4.93 -28.73 -14.34
N ASP A 152 5.88 -27.80 -14.49
CA ASP A 152 7.31 -28.13 -14.56
C ASP A 152 7.82 -28.63 -13.21
N GLY A 153 8.61 -29.70 -13.21
CA GLY A 153 9.21 -30.24 -12.00
C GLY A 153 10.23 -29.31 -11.34
N ASN A 154 10.66 -28.24 -12.02
CA ASN A 154 11.53 -27.21 -11.46
C ASN A 154 10.68 -26.03 -10.98
N GLU A 155 10.69 -25.79 -9.67
CA GLU A 155 9.93 -24.72 -9.02
C GLU A 155 10.19 -23.33 -9.65
N GLN A 156 11.43 -23.00 -10.00
CA GLN A 156 11.77 -21.73 -10.62
C GLN A 156 11.13 -21.55 -12.00
N THR A 157 10.98 -22.65 -12.74
CA THR A 157 10.27 -22.64 -14.04
C THR A 157 8.78 -22.41 -13.83
N ALA A 158 8.17 -23.08 -12.86
CA ALA A 158 6.77 -22.89 -12.52
C ALA A 158 6.49 -21.47 -11.98
N ILE A 159 7.38 -20.90 -11.16
CA ILE A 159 7.32 -19.50 -10.74
C ILE A 159 7.39 -18.54 -11.94
N ALA A 160 8.30 -18.80 -12.89
CA ALA A 160 8.42 -17.97 -14.10
C ALA A 160 7.16 -18.02 -14.95
N ALA A 161 6.53 -19.19 -15.05
CA ALA A 161 5.25 -19.38 -15.74
C ALA A 161 4.11 -18.61 -15.06
N ALA A 162 3.96 -18.73 -13.74
CA ALA A 162 2.94 -18.03 -12.97
C ALA A 162 3.11 -16.48 -13.04
N ARG A 163 4.33 -15.98 -12.91
CA ARG A 163 4.64 -14.56 -13.10
C ARG A 163 4.37 -14.12 -14.54
N GLY A 164 4.68 -14.98 -15.51
CA GLY A 164 4.37 -14.77 -16.92
C GLY A 164 2.87 -14.56 -17.11
N LEU A 165 2.03 -15.48 -16.63
CA LEU A 165 0.57 -15.39 -16.68
C LEU A 165 0.06 -14.12 -16.00
N GLY A 166 0.58 -13.77 -14.81
CA GLY A 166 0.21 -12.56 -14.09
C GLY A 166 0.43 -11.26 -14.88
N ARG A 167 1.41 -11.23 -15.79
CA ARG A 167 1.69 -10.04 -16.64
C ARG A 167 0.64 -9.81 -17.72
N TYR A 168 -0.16 -10.82 -18.06
CA TYR A 168 -1.23 -10.67 -19.04
C TYR A 168 -2.38 -9.80 -18.51
N ALA A 169 -2.59 -9.79 -17.20
CA ALA A 169 -3.62 -9.01 -16.55
C ALA A 169 -5.02 -9.22 -17.20
N MET A 170 -5.36 -10.46 -17.52
CA MET A 170 -6.63 -10.86 -18.11
C MET A 170 -7.15 -12.15 -17.47
N PRO A 171 -8.50 -12.33 -17.38
CA PRO A 171 -9.10 -13.46 -16.69
C PRO A 171 -8.69 -14.83 -17.24
N GLU A 172 -8.49 -14.95 -18.55
CA GLU A 172 -8.11 -16.18 -19.23
C GLU A 172 -6.72 -16.70 -18.75
N ALA A 173 -5.86 -15.79 -18.29
CA ALA A 173 -4.57 -16.16 -17.74
C ALA A 173 -4.66 -16.63 -16.27
N ALA A 174 -5.74 -16.30 -15.55
CA ALA A 174 -6.00 -16.80 -14.20
C ALA A 174 -6.51 -18.25 -14.20
N GLU A 175 -7.31 -18.64 -15.20
CA GLU A 175 -7.96 -19.96 -15.28
C GLU A 175 -6.99 -21.12 -15.04
N PRO A 176 -5.85 -21.23 -15.75
CA PRO A 176 -4.92 -22.34 -15.55
C PRO A 176 -4.27 -22.36 -14.17
N ILE A 177 -4.13 -21.20 -13.51
CA ILE A 177 -3.61 -21.13 -12.13
C ILE A 177 -4.68 -21.62 -11.16
N LEU A 178 -5.91 -21.11 -11.27
CA LEU A 178 -7.02 -21.46 -10.38
C LEU A 178 -7.39 -22.95 -10.51
N GLU A 179 -7.44 -23.49 -11.73
CA GLU A 179 -7.70 -24.91 -11.97
C GLU A 179 -6.70 -25.79 -11.21
N ARG A 180 -5.41 -25.49 -11.32
CA ARG A 180 -4.36 -26.28 -10.65
C ARG A 180 -4.36 -26.11 -9.14
N LEU A 181 -4.75 -24.96 -8.63
CA LEU A 181 -4.93 -24.75 -7.19
C LEU A 181 -6.09 -25.59 -6.65
N VAL A 182 -7.24 -25.57 -7.31
CA VAL A 182 -8.41 -26.38 -6.94
C VAL A 182 -8.09 -27.89 -7.01
N LEU A 183 -7.32 -28.32 -8.02
CA LEU A 183 -6.88 -29.70 -8.16
C LEU A 183 -5.69 -30.08 -7.25
N ARG A 184 -5.21 -29.18 -6.40
CA ARG A 184 -4.05 -29.37 -5.49
C ARG A 184 -2.76 -29.77 -6.22
N ARG A 185 -2.63 -29.40 -7.47
CA ARG A 185 -1.46 -29.72 -8.32
C ARG A 185 -0.39 -28.63 -8.31
N LEU A 186 -0.70 -27.44 -7.82
CA LEU A 186 0.22 -26.31 -7.85
C LEU A 186 0.65 -25.93 -6.43
N ARG A 187 1.97 -26.01 -6.21
CA ARG A 187 2.62 -25.54 -4.96
C ARG A 187 3.63 -24.47 -5.32
N LEU A 188 3.22 -23.22 -5.16
CA LEU A 188 4.07 -22.07 -5.41
C LEU A 188 4.05 -21.13 -4.19
N PRO A 189 5.09 -20.29 -4.00
CA PRO A 189 5.11 -19.29 -2.96
C PRO A 189 3.86 -18.39 -3.03
N ALA A 190 3.26 -18.14 -1.86
CA ALA A 190 2.00 -17.41 -1.74
C ALA A 190 2.05 -16.01 -2.39
N ASN A 191 3.19 -15.31 -2.28
CA ASN A 191 3.38 -13.99 -2.88
C ASN A 191 3.35 -14.02 -4.42
N VAL A 192 3.81 -15.10 -5.04
CA VAL A 192 3.78 -15.27 -6.51
C VAL A 192 2.34 -15.47 -6.97
N LEU A 193 1.61 -16.35 -6.28
CA LEU A 193 0.20 -16.62 -6.58
C LEU A 193 -0.66 -15.38 -6.35
N GLN A 194 -0.48 -14.70 -5.21
CA GLN A 194 -1.22 -13.47 -4.90
C GLN A 194 -1.02 -12.42 -5.98
N THR A 195 0.23 -12.14 -6.37
CA THR A 195 0.52 -11.14 -7.40
C THR A 195 -0.07 -11.51 -8.75
N ALA A 196 0.09 -12.78 -9.18
CA ALA A 196 -0.42 -13.23 -10.46
C ALA A 196 -1.97 -13.16 -10.52
N LEU A 197 -2.63 -13.69 -9.49
CA LEU A 197 -4.10 -13.68 -9.41
C LEU A 197 -4.68 -12.29 -9.25
N TYR A 198 -4.01 -11.41 -8.48
CA TYR A 198 -4.44 -10.02 -8.34
C TYR A 198 -4.53 -9.31 -9.70
N HIS A 199 -3.49 -9.44 -10.52
CA HIS A 199 -3.50 -8.81 -11.84
C HIS A 199 -4.51 -9.43 -12.80
N CYS A 200 -4.66 -10.76 -12.78
CA CYS A 200 -5.54 -11.46 -13.72
C CYS A 200 -7.02 -11.39 -13.33
N CYS A 201 -7.35 -11.40 -12.03
CA CYS A 201 -8.74 -11.46 -11.57
C CYS A 201 -9.37 -10.07 -11.33
N ARG A 202 -8.62 -8.98 -11.53
CA ARG A 202 -9.10 -7.61 -11.26
C ARG A 202 -10.37 -7.28 -12.02
N ASP A 203 -10.47 -7.69 -13.28
CA ASP A 203 -11.61 -7.40 -14.16
C ASP A 203 -12.74 -8.43 -14.02
N ARG A 204 -12.49 -9.59 -13.41
CA ARG A 204 -13.47 -10.64 -13.16
C ARG A 204 -13.23 -11.34 -11.82
N PRO A 205 -13.46 -10.66 -10.69
CA PRO A 205 -13.19 -11.20 -9.35
C PRO A 205 -14.11 -12.38 -8.98
N SER A 206 -15.24 -12.56 -9.65
CA SER A 206 -16.15 -13.71 -9.45
C SER A 206 -15.50 -15.09 -9.66
N MET A 207 -14.41 -15.15 -10.43
CA MET A 207 -13.63 -16.39 -10.59
C MET A 207 -13.01 -16.87 -9.26
N LEU A 208 -12.60 -15.93 -8.41
CA LEU A 208 -12.04 -16.22 -7.09
C LEU A 208 -13.09 -16.77 -6.12
N LEU A 209 -14.33 -16.28 -6.17
CA LEU A 209 -15.44 -16.81 -5.36
C LEU A 209 -15.68 -18.29 -5.68
N ARG A 210 -15.71 -18.61 -6.99
CA ARG A 210 -15.89 -19.99 -7.44
C ARG A 210 -14.74 -20.89 -6.98
N ALA A 211 -13.49 -20.41 -7.09
CA ALA A 211 -12.32 -21.16 -6.63
C ALA A 211 -12.31 -21.37 -5.10
N LEU A 212 -12.75 -20.39 -4.32
CA LEU A 212 -12.84 -20.48 -2.86
C LEU A 212 -13.73 -21.66 -2.38
N GLN A 213 -14.80 -21.99 -3.11
CA GLN A 213 -15.71 -23.07 -2.76
C GLN A 213 -15.07 -24.47 -2.86
N PHE A 214 -14.07 -24.63 -3.72
CA PHE A 214 -13.46 -25.92 -4.02
C PHE A 214 -12.00 -26.05 -3.55
N THR A 215 -11.44 -24.98 -2.99
CA THR A 215 -10.06 -24.97 -2.51
C THR A 215 -10.00 -25.40 -1.03
N ASP A 216 -8.90 -26.04 -0.63
CA ASP A 216 -8.66 -26.45 0.76
C ASP A 216 -8.33 -25.26 1.68
N ASP A 217 -8.38 -25.54 2.99
CA ASP A 217 -8.21 -24.52 4.04
C ASP A 217 -6.85 -23.85 4.00
N GLU A 218 -5.83 -24.46 3.44
CA GLU A 218 -4.48 -23.89 3.35
C GLU A 218 -4.41 -22.70 2.36
N LEU A 219 -5.10 -22.80 1.23
CA LEU A 219 -5.07 -21.82 0.15
C LEU A 219 -6.26 -20.83 0.16
N ARG A 220 -7.35 -21.17 0.85
CA ARG A 220 -8.54 -20.31 0.96
C ARG A 220 -8.23 -18.91 1.48
N PRO A 221 -7.40 -18.72 2.54
CA PRO A 221 -7.04 -17.38 3.00
C PRO A 221 -6.30 -16.54 1.97
N LEU A 222 -5.48 -17.18 1.11
CA LEU A 222 -4.79 -16.50 0.02
C LEU A 222 -5.78 -16.00 -1.02
N LEU A 223 -6.68 -16.87 -1.49
CA LEU A 223 -7.69 -16.50 -2.47
C LEU A 223 -8.64 -15.42 -1.94
N ALA A 224 -9.06 -15.54 -0.68
CA ALA A 224 -9.90 -14.54 -0.01
C ALA A 224 -9.21 -13.17 0.09
N ARG A 225 -7.89 -13.16 0.32
CA ARG A 225 -7.09 -11.92 0.36
C ARG A 225 -7.04 -11.26 -1.01
N VAL A 226 -6.80 -12.03 -2.08
CA VAL A 226 -6.83 -11.51 -3.45
C VAL A 226 -8.21 -10.98 -3.79
N LEU A 227 -9.28 -11.72 -3.43
CA LEU A 227 -10.66 -11.29 -3.61
C LEU A 227 -10.93 -9.96 -2.92
N ALA A 228 -10.45 -9.78 -1.69
CA ALA A 228 -10.61 -8.53 -0.96
C ALA A 228 -9.91 -7.31 -1.61
N GLU A 229 -8.83 -7.56 -2.38
CA GLU A 229 -8.11 -6.51 -3.10
C GLU A 229 -8.71 -6.21 -4.48
N THR A 230 -9.41 -7.17 -5.07
CA THR A 230 -10.04 -7.05 -6.39
C THR A 230 -11.55 -6.83 -6.32
N ALA A 231 -12.14 -6.81 -5.12
CA ALA A 231 -13.57 -6.74 -4.92
C ALA A 231 -14.20 -5.52 -5.62
N SER A 232 -15.23 -5.78 -6.38
CA SER A 232 -16.04 -4.80 -7.11
C SER A 232 -17.53 -4.99 -6.81
N ALA A 233 -18.34 -4.03 -7.24
CA ALA A 233 -19.80 -4.11 -7.07
C ALA A 233 -20.43 -5.33 -7.78
N GLU A 234 -19.76 -5.92 -8.75
CA GLU A 234 -20.23 -7.11 -9.46
C GLU A 234 -20.38 -8.34 -8.57
N LEU A 235 -19.61 -8.42 -7.46
CA LEU A 235 -19.68 -9.55 -6.54
C LEU A 235 -20.98 -9.60 -5.73
N GLY A 236 -21.66 -8.46 -5.61
CA GLY A 236 -22.98 -8.36 -4.99
C GLY A 236 -23.04 -9.04 -3.61
N GLU A 237 -24.13 -9.77 -3.39
CA GLU A 237 -24.39 -10.46 -2.13
C GLU A 237 -23.55 -11.74 -1.91
N ASP A 238 -22.84 -12.23 -2.94
CA ASP A 238 -21.96 -13.40 -2.81
C ASP A 238 -20.85 -13.17 -1.78
N LEU A 239 -20.41 -11.91 -1.60
CA LEU A 239 -19.46 -11.55 -0.55
C LEU A 239 -19.99 -11.76 0.86
N VAL A 240 -21.30 -11.65 1.04
CA VAL A 240 -21.93 -11.85 2.37
C VAL A 240 -21.87 -13.32 2.77
N LEU A 241 -21.96 -14.25 1.82
CA LEU A 241 -21.89 -15.68 2.09
C LEU A 241 -20.53 -16.08 2.70
N ILE A 242 -19.44 -15.49 2.23
CA ILE A 242 -18.10 -15.78 2.77
C ILE A 242 -17.81 -15.09 4.12
N ALA A 243 -18.70 -14.23 4.58
CA ALA A 243 -18.61 -13.68 5.95
C ALA A 243 -18.85 -14.71 7.05
N SER A 244 -19.48 -15.85 6.71
CA SER A 244 -19.73 -16.97 7.63
C SER A 244 -18.75 -18.13 7.46
N ASP A 245 -17.63 -17.91 6.77
CA ASP A 245 -16.61 -18.94 6.54
C ASP A 245 -16.02 -19.45 7.87
N PRO A 246 -15.74 -20.77 8.00
CA PRO A 246 -15.10 -21.32 9.20
C PRO A 246 -13.73 -20.70 9.50
N LEU A 247 -12.98 -20.30 8.47
CA LEU A 247 -11.64 -19.71 8.63
C LEU A 247 -11.73 -18.20 8.92
N PRO A 248 -11.18 -17.73 10.05
CA PRO A 248 -11.26 -16.33 10.43
C PRO A 248 -10.52 -15.38 9.45
N GLU A 249 -9.46 -15.84 8.80
CA GLU A 249 -8.74 -15.08 7.76
C GLU A 249 -9.63 -14.79 6.54
N VAL A 250 -10.51 -15.74 6.20
CA VAL A 250 -11.47 -15.59 5.10
C VAL A 250 -12.56 -14.60 5.51
N ARG A 251 -13.10 -14.70 6.74
CA ARG A 251 -14.08 -13.74 7.28
C ARG A 251 -13.50 -12.32 7.34
N ALA A 252 -12.24 -12.16 7.76
CA ALA A 252 -11.55 -10.86 7.76
C ALA A 252 -11.39 -10.27 6.36
N SER A 253 -11.10 -11.12 5.38
CA SER A 253 -11.01 -10.73 3.97
C SER A 253 -12.37 -10.35 3.40
N ALA A 254 -13.45 -11.08 3.76
CA ALA A 254 -14.83 -10.75 3.40
C ALA A 254 -15.23 -9.36 3.90
N ALA A 255 -14.92 -9.04 5.17
CA ALA A 255 -15.16 -7.71 5.72
C ALA A 255 -14.49 -6.60 4.91
N ARG A 256 -13.24 -6.83 4.51
CA ARG A 256 -12.48 -5.88 3.67
C ARG A 256 -13.09 -5.74 2.27
N ALA A 257 -13.50 -6.84 1.66
CA ALA A 257 -14.12 -6.87 0.34
C ALA A 257 -15.45 -6.09 0.32
N MET A 258 -16.28 -6.27 1.35
CA MET A 258 -17.57 -5.59 1.48
C MET A 258 -17.42 -4.07 1.60
N ALA A 259 -16.34 -3.56 2.17
CA ALA A 259 -16.07 -2.13 2.22
C ALA A 259 -15.90 -1.51 0.81
N GLY A 260 -15.29 -2.24 -0.11
CA GLY A 260 -15.09 -1.83 -1.51
C GLY A 260 -16.32 -2.04 -2.39
N ALA A 261 -16.88 -3.24 -2.36
CA ALA A 261 -18.00 -3.66 -3.21
C ALA A 261 -19.36 -3.10 -2.77
N ARG A 262 -19.53 -2.81 -1.47
CA ARG A 262 -20.76 -2.23 -0.87
C ARG A 262 -22.05 -3.00 -1.22
N PRO A 263 -22.14 -4.31 -0.99
CA PRO A 263 -23.38 -5.05 -1.19
C PRO A 263 -24.50 -4.54 -0.27
N ARG A 264 -25.76 -4.76 -0.63
CA ARG A 264 -26.92 -4.24 0.12
C ARG A 264 -26.94 -4.73 1.57
N LEU A 265 -26.56 -5.98 1.79
CA LEU A 265 -26.51 -6.58 3.12
C LEU A 265 -25.18 -6.39 3.85
N ALA A 266 -24.23 -5.59 3.28
CA ALA A 266 -22.92 -5.37 3.87
C ALA A 266 -23.01 -4.87 5.31
N LEU A 267 -23.92 -3.94 5.61
CA LEU A 267 -24.07 -3.38 6.94
C LEU A 267 -24.37 -4.47 7.96
N ALA A 268 -25.39 -5.31 7.71
CA ALA A 268 -25.78 -6.38 8.62
C ALA A 268 -24.67 -7.41 8.82
N ALA A 269 -24.03 -7.84 7.73
CA ALA A 269 -22.90 -8.78 7.80
C ALA A 269 -21.71 -8.20 8.57
N LEU A 270 -21.35 -6.94 8.33
CA LEU A 270 -20.28 -6.27 9.05
C LEU A 270 -20.58 -6.05 10.53
N GLN A 271 -21.84 -5.79 10.89
CA GLN A 271 -22.27 -5.72 12.29
C GLN A 271 -22.07 -7.07 13.00
N GLN A 272 -22.38 -8.19 12.34
CA GLN A 272 -22.12 -9.53 12.87
C GLN A 272 -20.61 -9.78 13.02
N LEU A 273 -19.81 -9.45 12.00
CA LEU A 273 -18.35 -9.62 12.05
C LEU A 273 -17.68 -8.70 13.07
N ALA A 274 -18.29 -7.59 13.45
CA ALA A 274 -17.81 -6.73 14.54
C ALA A 274 -17.93 -7.38 15.93
N ALA A 275 -18.70 -8.45 16.06
CA ALA A 275 -18.82 -9.30 17.26
C ALA A 275 -18.10 -10.66 17.10
N ASP A 276 -17.24 -10.84 16.10
CA ASP A 276 -16.49 -12.09 15.86
C ASP A 276 -15.59 -12.46 17.06
N SER A 277 -15.34 -13.75 17.25
CA SER A 277 -14.42 -14.25 18.28
C SER A 277 -13.02 -13.70 18.11
N GLU A 278 -12.56 -13.59 16.86
CA GLU A 278 -11.22 -13.18 16.50
C GLU A 278 -11.09 -11.65 16.39
N TRP A 279 -10.18 -11.08 17.17
CA TRP A 279 -10.01 -9.62 17.23
C TRP A 279 -9.66 -8.97 15.88
N PHE A 280 -8.90 -9.64 15.02
CA PHE A 280 -8.52 -9.10 13.72
C PHE A 280 -9.68 -9.11 12.73
N VAL A 281 -10.67 -10.02 12.88
CA VAL A 281 -11.93 -10.01 12.12
C VAL A 281 -12.75 -8.80 12.54
N ARG A 282 -12.96 -8.62 13.89
CA ARG A 282 -13.64 -7.43 14.43
C ARG A 282 -12.99 -6.14 13.95
N LEU A 283 -11.64 -6.08 13.95
CA LEU A 283 -10.88 -4.93 13.44
C LEU A 283 -11.23 -4.60 11.99
N ARG A 284 -11.27 -5.61 11.12
CA ARG A 284 -11.59 -5.43 9.70
C ARG A 284 -13.03 -4.99 9.49
N ALA A 285 -13.96 -5.57 10.25
CA ALA A 285 -15.37 -5.17 10.21
C ALA A 285 -15.56 -3.71 10.63
N VAL A 286 -14.94 -3.28 11.72
CA VAL A 286 -14.99 -1.89 12.20
C VAL A 286 -14.39 -0.90 11.18
N VAL A 287 -13.28 -1.26 10.56
CA VAL A 287 -12.68 -0.44 9.49
C VAL A 287 -13.64 -0.32 8.28
N ALA A 288 -14.27 -1.43 7.90
CA ALA A 288 -15.24 -1.46 6.80
C ALA A 288 -16.49 -0.62 7.11
N LEU A 289 -17.04 -0.72 8.32
CA LEU A 289 -18.15 0.12 8.79
C LEU A 289 -17.79 1.61 8.74
N GLY A 290 -16.56 1.96 9.13
CA GLY A 290 -16.05 3.32 9.03
C GLY A 290 -15.85 3.84 7.59
N ILE A 291 -15.70 2.96 6.60
CA ILE A 291 -15.66 3.31 5.16
C ILE A 291 -17.09 3.48 4.61
N LEU A 292 -18.04 2.67 5.06
CA LEU A 292 -19.44 2.79 4.66
C LEU A 292 -20.09 4.08 5.15
N GLN A 293 -19.67 4.60 6.30
CA GLN A 293 -20.18 5.83 6.93
C GLN A 293 -21.71 5.82 7.14
N ASP A 294 -22.27 4.64 7.40
CA ASP A 294 -23.72 4.52 7.65
C ASP A 294 -24.01 4.76 9.14
N PRO A 295 -24.86 5.75 9.49
CA PRO A 295 -25.19 6.05 10.89
C PRO A 295 -25.81 4.87 11.66
N ARG A 296 -26.44 3.93 10.98
CA ARG A 296 -26.99 2.70 11.59
C ARG A 296 -25.89 1.81 12.18
N SER A 297 -24.61 2.08 11.91
CA SER A 297 -23.47 1.40 12.52
C SER A 297 -23.09 1.95 13.91
N ILE A 298 -23.62 3.11 14.31
CA ILE A 298 -23.26 3.76 15.59
C ILE A 298 -23.38 2.81 16.79
N PRO A 299 -24.46 2.03 16.98
CA PRO A 299 -24.58 1.16 18.14
C PRO A 299 -23.44 0.14 18.24
N VAL A 300 -23.16 -0.59 17.16
CA VAL A 300 -22.10 -1.60 17.14
C VAL A 300 -20.70 -0.99 17.21
N LEU A 301 -20.50 0.21 16.65
CA LEU A 301 -19.22 0.93 16.78
C LEU A 301 -18.98 1.40 18.22
N LEU A 302 -20.03 1.78 18.97
CA LEU A 302 -19.93 2.10 20.40
C LEU A 302 -19.60 0.86 21.24
N GLU A 303 -20.18 -0.29 20.93
CA GLU A 303 -19.82 -1.56 21.57
C GLU A 303 -18.35 -1.91 21.31
N THR A 304 -17.90 -1.81 20.08
CA THR A 304 -16.49 -2.07 19.71
C THR A 304 -15.51 -1.00 20.20
N LEU A 305 -16.00 0.17 20.58
CA LEU A 305 -15.19 1.17 21.27
C LEU A 305 -14.73 0.70 22.65
N CYS A 306 -15.47 -0.24 23.28
CA CYS A 306 -15.13 -0.89 24.54
C CYS A 306 -14.45 -2.28 24.34
N ASP A 307 -14.00 -2.63 23.13
CA ASP A 307 -13.35 -3.90 22.81
C ASP A 307 -12.12 -4.15 23.70
N PRO A 308 -11.87 -5.39 24.16
CA PRO A 308 -10.66 -5.73 24.91
C PRO A 308 -9.37 -5.41 24.13
N ASN A 309 -9.41 -5.50 22.80
CA ASN A 309 -8.27 -5.19 21.94
C ASN A 309 -8.18 -3.68 21.65
N ARG A 310 -7.06 -3.07 22.02
CA ARG A 310 -6.83 -1.63 21.82
C ARG A 310 -6.90 -1.17 20.36
N PHE A 311 -6.51 -2.03 19.40
CA PHE A 311 -6.54 -1.68 17.98
C PHE A 311 -7.96 -1.59 17.44
N VAL A 312 -8.86 -2.47 17.92
CA VAL A 312 -10.29 -2.43 17.61
C VAL A 312 -10.90 -1.14 18.17
N ARG A 313 -10.64 -0.82 19.46
CA ARG A 313 -11.09 0.45 20.09
C ARG A 313 -10.68 1.69 19.29
N LEU A 314 -9.40 1.74 18.90
CA LEU A 314 -8.87 2.90 18.15
C LEU A 314 -9.53 3.04 16.77
N ARG A 315 -9.79 1.92 16.10
CA ARG A 315 -10.47 1.94 14.79
C ARG A 315 -11.95 2.26 14.91
N ALA A 316 -12.61 1.82 15.98
CA ALA A 316 -13.98 2.20 16.30
C ALA A 316 -14.10 3.72 16.55
N ALA A 317 -13.19 4.28 17.35
CA ALA A 317 -13.09 5.72 17.55
C ALA A 317 -12.92 6.49 16.23
N GLY A 318 -12.02 6.01 15.36
CA GLY A 318 -11.82 6.60 14.03
C GLY A 318 -12.99 6.45 13.08
N ALA A 319 -13.78 5.38 13.19
CA ALA A 319 -15.01 5.20 12.43
C ALA A 319 -16.10 6.15 12.89
N LEU A 320 -16.30 6.25 14.20
CA LEU A 320 -17.26 7.16 14.83
C LEU A 320 -16.96 8.63 14.57
N SER A 321 -15.67 9.02 14.60
CA SER A 321 -15.25 10.42 14.37
C SER A 321 -15.49 10.93 12.95
N ARG A 322 -15.71 10.03 11.99
CA ARG A 322 -15.98 10.35 10.58
C ARG A 322 -17.48 10.46 10.24
N LEU A 323 -18.34 10.13 11.18
CA LEU A 323 -19.80 10.29 11.00
C LEU A 323 -20.19 11.74 11.22
N GLU A 324 -20.12 12.53 10.17
CA GLU A 324 -20.45 13.94 10.20
C GLU A 324 -21.91 14.17 10.61
N GLY A 325 -22.11 15.09 11.53
CA GLY A 325 -23.46 15.44 12.01
C GLY A 325 -23.93 14.64 13.22
N TYR A 326 -23.25 13.56 13.59
CA TYR A 326 -23.58 12.67 14.71
C TYR A 326 -22.67 12.83 15.92
N GLU A 327 -21.82 13.86 15.95
CA GLU A 327 -20.81 14.09 16.99
C GLU A 327 -21.41 14.17 18.41
N GLU A 328 -22.57 14.84 18.54
CA GLU A 328 -23.29 14.96 19.81
C GLU A 328 -23.82 13.61 20.26
N GLU A 329 -24.52 12.89 19.40
CA GLU A 329 -25.11 11.57 19.69
C GLU A 329 -24.04 10.56 20.09
N VAL A 330 -22.94 10.51 19.31
CA VAL A 330 -21.82 9.61 19.56
C VAL A 330 -21.17 9.89 20.91
N LEU A 331 -20.91 11.16 21.25
CA LEU A 331 -20.30 11.52 22.52
C LEU A 331 -21.22 11.25 23.71
N VAL A 332 -22.51 11.58 23.60
CA VAL A 332 -23.49 11.32 24.68
C VAL A 332 -23.58 9.83 24.95
N ARG A 333 -23.75 9.01 23.92
CA ARG A 333 -23.82 7.54 24.09
C ARG A 333 -22.50 6.94 24.55
N ALA A 334 -21.36 7.48 24.12
CA ALA A 334 -20.05 7.02 24.60
C ALA A 334 -19.86 7.27 26.09
N ILE A 335 -20.39 8.36 26.64
CA ILE A 335 -20.36 8.63 28.09
C ILE A 335 -21.15 7.56 28.87
N ASP A 336 -22.26 7.10 28.31
CA ASP A 336 -23.09 6.07 28.94
C ASP A 336 -22.36 4.72 29.07
N THR A 337 -21.34 4.46 28.25
CA THR A 337 -20.51 3.24 28.37
C THR A 337 -19.67 3.20 29.65
N ARG A 338 -19.41 4.34 30.28
CA ARG A 338 -18.55 4.52 31.47
C ARG A 338 -17.13 3.99 31.31
N ASP A 339 -16.70 3.71 30.09
CA ASP A 339 -15.33 3.29 29.79
C ASP A 339 -14.44 4.51 29.49
N ARG A 340 -13.54 4.81 30.43
CA ARG A 340 -12.61 5.95 30.30
C ARG A 340 -11.67 5.83 29.10
N TYR A 341 -11.21 4.64 28.77
CA TYR A 341 -10.31 4.41 27.64
C TYR A 341 -11.03 4.57 26.30
N ALA A 342 -12.28 4.13 26.23
CA ALA A 342 -13.16 4.35 25.10
C ALA A 342 -13.36 5.84 24.81
N LEU A 343 -13.70 6.60 25.86
CA LEU A 343 -13.90 8.05 25.77
C LEU A 343 -12.63 8.79 25.34
N GLN A 344 -11.49 8.45 25.93
CA GLN A 344 -10.20 9.05 25.56
C GLN A 344 -9.81 8.76 24.10
N ALA A 345 -10.04 7.52 23.64
CA ALA A 345 -9.79 7.14 22.26
C ALA A 345 -10.68 7.92 21.29
N LEU A 346 -11.96 8.04 21.59
CA LEU A 346 -12.93 8.76 20.75
C LEU A 346 -12.60 10.22 20.64
N VAL A 347 -12.43 10.92 21.76
CA VAL A 347 -12.14 12.37 21.76
C VAL A 347 -10.79 12.65 21.12
N GLY A 348 -9.77 11.82 21.39
CA GLY A 348 -8.46 11.94 20.75
C GLY A 348 -8.53 11.78 19.23
N GLU A 349 -9.41 10.90 18.73
CA GLU A 349 -9.61 10.72 17.29
C GLU A 349 -10.40 11.87 16.67
N MET A 350 -11.44 12.37 17.36
CA MET A 350 -12.20 13.55 16.93
C MET A 350 -11.32 14.81 16.89
N GLN A 351 -10.32 14.93 17.78
CA GLN A 351 -9.33 16.00 17.71
C GLN A 351 -8.40 15.85 16.50
N ARG A 352 -7.90 14.62 16.24
CA ARG A 352 -7.01 14.33 15.10
C ARG A 352 -7.68 14.53 13.75
N SER A 353 -8.94 14.15 13.63
CA SER A 353 -9.74 14.33 12.41
C SER A 353 -10.12 15.80 12.13
N GLY A 354 -9.92 16.70 13.10
CA GLY A 354 -10.35 18.08 13.00
C GLY A 354 -11.83 18.34 13.31
N ALA A 355 -12.61 17.30 13.58
CA ALA A 355 -14.03 17.45 13.94
C ALA A 355 -14.25 18.38 15.14
N MET A 356 -13.41 18.26 16.18
CA MET A 356 -13.48 19.14 17.33
C MET A 356 -13.11 20.60 17.03
N LEU A 357 -12.22 20.84 16.05
CA LEU A 357 -11.87 22.20 15.63
C LEU A 357 -13.05 22.87 14.93
N ALA A 358 -13.77 22.15 14.08
CA ALA A 358 -15.00 22.63 13.43
C ALA A 358 -16.07 23.00 14.46
N VAL A 359 -16.26 22.12 15.48
CA VAL A 359 -17.19 22.36 16.58
C VAL A 359 -16.76 23.59 17.40
N LEU A 360 -15.47 23.76 17.70
CA LEU A 360 -14.95 24.95 18.40
C LEU A 360 -15.22 26.23 17.62
N ASN A 361 -14.98 26.22 16.30
CA ASN A 361 -15.23 27.38 15.45
C ASN A 361 -16.71 27.76 15.43
N GLY A 362 -17.62 26.77 15.51
CA GLY A 362 -19.05 26.96 15.60
C GLY A 362 -19.50 27.77 16.84
N LEU A 363 -18.68 27.87 17.90
CA LEU A 363 -18.96 28.75 19.05
C LEU A 363 -19.02 30.23 18.68
N ALA A 364 -18.34 30.65 17.60
CA ALA A 364 -18.37 32.03 17.13
C ALA A 364 -19.66 32.38 16.38
N ASP A 365 -20.31 31.40 15.76
CA ASP A 365 -21.53 31.57 14.99
C ASP A 365 -22.77 31.43 15.89
N PRO A 366 -23.64 32.46 16.01
CA PRO A 366 -24.85 32.38 16.81
C PRO A 366 -25.78 31.21 16.44
N ARG A 367 -25.80 30.79 15.17
CA ARG A 367 -26.65 29.67 14.69
C ARG A 367 -26.12 28.31 15.11
N GLN A 368 -24.82 28.12 15.09
CA GLN A 368 -24.17 26.85 15.40
C GLN A 368 -23.82 26.72 16.90
N ARG A 369 -23.72 27.82 17.61
CA ARG A 369 -23.31 27.88 19.03
C ARG A 369 -24.07 26.94 19.95
N PRO A 370 -25.41 26.80 19.88
CA PRO A 370 -26.13 25.89 20.80
C PRO A 370 -25.70 24.42 20.59
N ARG A 371 -25.53 23.98 19.34
CA ARG A 371 -25.03 22.63 19.02
C ARG A 371 -23.58 22.46 19.47
N SER A 372 -22.70 23.37 19.10
CA SER A 372 -21.29 23.34 19.48
C SER A 372 -21.09 23.29 21.00
N ARG A 373 -21.90 24.05 21.74
CA ARG A 373 -21.90 24.04 23.21
C ARG A 373 -22.22 22.68 23.79
N ARG A 374 -23.30 22.00 23.30
CA ARG A 374 -23.68 20.66 23.78
C ARG A 374 -22.58 19.64 23.53
N ILE A 375 -22.01 19.62 22.31
CA ILE A 375 -20.92 18.72 21.92
C ILE A 375 -19.68 18.93 22.80
N LEU A 376 -19.28 20.17 23.02
CA LEU A 376 -18.08 20.49 23.81
C LEU A 376 -18.27 20.21 25.31
N LEU A 377 -19.46 20.44 25.87
CA LEU A 377 -19.77 20.01 27.23
C LEU A 377 -19.74 18.49 27.38
N ALA A 378 -20.26 17.76 26.38
CA ALA A 378 -20.15 16.32 26.34
C ALA A 378 -18.68 15.86 26.28
N ALA A 379 -17.84 16.52 25.45
CA ALA A 379 -16.41 16.23 25.36
C ALA A 379 -15.66 16.47 26.68
N VAL A 380 -16.00 17.53 27.42
CA VAL A 380 -15.42 17.79 28.76
C VAL A 380 -15.82 16.67 29.73
N ARG A 381 -17.09 16.29 29.77
CA ARG A 381 -17.59 15.17 30.60
C ARG A 381 -16.94 13.83 30.22
N ALA A 382 -16.56 13.67 28.98
CA ALA A 382 -15.78 12.53 28.46
C ALA A 382 -14.29 12.56 28.88
N GLY A 383 -13.87 13.56 29.69
CA GLY A 383 -12.51 13.67 30.20
C GLY A 383 -11.54 14.40 29.26
N ALA A 384 -12.04 15.28 28.39
CA ALA A 384 -11.22 16.09 27.48
C ALA A 384 -11.31 17.61 27.73
N PRO A 385 -11.14 18.09 28.97
CA PRO A 385 -11.16 19.51 29.26
C PRO A 385 -10.01 20.29 28.63
N ARG A 386 -8.90 19.61 28.31
CA ARG A 386 -7.72 20.23 27.65
C ARG A 386 -8.08 20.90 26.34
N LEU A 387 -9.01 20.34 25.55
CA LEU A 387 -9.47 20.93 24.31
C LEU A 387 -10.00 22.36 24.47
N LEU A 388 -10.87 22.58 25.48
CA LEU A 388 -11.40 23.92 25.76
C LEU A 388 -10.35 24.82 26.38
N LEU A 389 -9.46 24.29 27.21
CA LEU A 389 -8.36 25.04 27.81
C LEU A 389 -7.40 25.58 26.73
N ASP A 390 -6.99 24.75 25.82
CA ASP A 390 -6.15 25.15 24.67
C ASP A 390 -6.87 26.18 23.79
N ALA A 391 -8.18 26.01 23.58
CA ALA A 391 -8.98 27.01 22.85
C ALA A 391 -9.04 28.36 23.59
N VAL A 392 -9.15 28.40 24.91
CA VAL A 392 -9.13 29.64 25.70
C VAL A 392 -7.79 30.35 25.59
N LEU A 393 -6.70 29.60 25.63
CA LEU A 393 -5.34 30.16 25.62
C LEU A 393 -4.89 30.60 24.22
N HIS A 394 -5.16 29.79 23.20
CA HIS A 394 -4.48 29.89 21.92
C HIS A 394 -5.40 30.12 20.70
N HIS A 395 -6.74 29.99 20.83
CA HIS A 395 -7.61 30.14 19.67
C HIS A 395 -7.56 31.56 19.07
N ALA A 396 -7.44 31.67 17.74
CA ALA A 396 -7.30 32.99 17.08
C ALA A 396 -8.53 33.89 17.28
N ASN A 397 -9.75 33.33 17.30
CA ASN A 397 -10.99 34.07 17.45
C ASN A 397 -11.32 34.31 18.93
N TRP A 398 -11.36 35.58 19.33
CA TRP A 398 -11.68 35.95 20.71
C TRP A 398 -13.07 35.52 21.19
N ARG A 399 -14.08 35.44 20.25
CA ARG A 399 -15.43 34.97 20.58
C ARG A 399 -15.42 33.48 20.99
N VAL A 400 -14.61 32.67 20.31
CA VAL A 400 -14.42 31.26 20.67
C VAL A 400 -13.76 31.14 22.03
N ARG A 401 -12.67 31.94 22.29
CA ARG A 401 -12.01 31.95 23.59
C ARG A 401 -12.98 32.28 24.73
N THR A 402 -13.80 33.31 24.57
CA THR A 402 -14.77 33.71 25.59
C THR A 402 -15.83 32.65 25.84
N GLN A 403 -16.36 32.01 24.77
CA GLN A 403 -17.36 30.95 24.92
C GLN A 403 -16.73 29.67 25.52
N ALA A 404 -15.52 29.31 25.13
CA ALA A 404 -14.80 28.17 25.70
C ALA A 404 -14.54 28.36 27.21
N ALA A 405 -14.16 29.60 27.65
CA ALA A 405 -13.98 29.91 29.05
C ALA A 405 -15.31 29.79 29.86
N ARG A 406 -16.43 30.23 29.29
CA ARG A 406 -17.75 30.02 29.87
C ARG A 406 -18.13 28.55 30.00
N LEU A 407 -17.86 27.72 28.99
CA LEU A 407 -18.13 26.32 29.03
C LEU A 407 -17.29 25.56 30.06
N LEU A 408 -16.02 25.91 30.21
CA LEU A 408 -15.17 25.38 31.28
C LEU A 408 -15.71 25.70 32.65
N ALA A 409 -16.17 26.97 32.86
CA ALA A 409 -16.79 27.39 34.13
C ALA A 409 -18.11 26.68 34.42
N GLU A 410 -18.87 26.35 33.40
CA GLU A 410 -20.17 25.64 33.49
C GLU A 410 -20.01 24.13 33.74
N ALA A 411 -18.94 23.52 33.22
CA ALA A 411 -18.73 22.08 33.30
C ALA A 411 -18.57 21.55 34.72
N GLN A 412 -18.14 22.42 35.70
CA GLN A 412 -17.95 22.13 37.14
C GLN A 412 -17.17 20.81 37.39
N ASP A 413 -16.25 20.45 36.52
CA ASP A 413 -15.48 19.22 36.59
C ASP A 413 -14.23 19.44 37.49
N PRO A 414 -14.01 18.64 38.55
CA PRO A 414 -12.84 18.75 39.40
C PRO A 414 -11.51 18.51 38.69
N GLU A 415 -11.52 17.78 37.58
CA GLU A 415 -10.33 17.55 36.76
C GLU A 415 -9.90 18.86 36.04
N VAL A 416 -10.85 19.71 35.68
CA VAL A 416 -10.57 21.06 35.12
C VAL A 416 -9.77 21.86 36.10
N LEU A 417 -10.14 21.90 37.39
CA LEU A 417 -9.39 22.63 38.40
C LEU A 417 -7.95 22.14 38.59
N ARG A 418 -7.75 20.80 38.56
CA ARG A 418 -6.40 20.23 38.64
C ARG A 418 -5.54 20.61 37.44
N LEU A 419 -6.10 20.57 36.24
CA LEU A 419 -5.43 20.97 35.03
C LEU A 419 -5.10 22.43 35.00
N LEU A 420 -6.02 23.32 35.43
CA LEU A 420 -5.76 24.75 35.50
C LEU A 420 -4.58 25.08 36.45
N ARG A 421 -4.52 24.45 37.62
CA ARG A 421 -3.41 24.59 38.56
C ARG A 421 -2.08 24.09 37.94
N PHE A 422 -2.10 22.95 37.31
CA PHE A 422 -0.93 22.41 36.65
C PHE A 422 -0.40 23.35 35.56
N TYR A 423 -1.27 23.82 34.66
CA TYR A 423 -0.86 24.76 33.61
C TYR A 423 -0.49 26.15 34.16
N ALA A 424 -1.11 26.61 35.24
CA ALA A 424 -0.76 27.89 35.87
C ALA A 424 0.65 27.88 36.48
N THR A 425 1.10 26.71 36.97
CA THR A 425 2.46 26.55 37.51
C THR A 425 3.51 26.34 36.42
N ASP A 426 3.13 25.68 35.30
CA ASP A 426 4.05 25.30 34.21
C ASP A 426 4.26 26.45 33.20
N THR A 427 3.26 27.33 33.00
CA THR A 427 3.38 28.37 31.99
C THR A 427 4.31 29.53 32.42
N GLN A 428 5.27 29.85 31.54
CA GLN A 428 6.18 30.97 31.67
C GLN A 428 5.56 32.31 31.18
N ARG A 429 4.41 32.27 30.49
CA ARG A 429 3.80 33.41 29.83
C ARG A 429 2.85 34.15 30.80
N PRO A 430 3.13 35.43 31.13
CA PRO A 430 2.35 36.19 32.14
C PRO A 430 0.85 36.25 31.82
N ARG A 431 0.49 36.39 30.53
CA ARG A 431 -0.90 36.44 30.06
C ARG A 431 -1.66 35.14 30.27
N GLU A 432 -1.04 34.01 29.93
CA GLU A 432 -1.64 32.69 30.14
C GLU A 432 -1.88 32.44 31.62
N ARG A 433 -0.91 32.78 32.46
CA ARG A 433 -1.02 32.68 33.93
C ARG A 433 -2.18 33.52 34.48
N MET A 434 -2.36 34.74 33.98
CA MET A 434 -3.47 35.61 34.37
C MET A 434 -4.84 35.02 33.99
N ILE A 435 -4.97 34.49 32.76
CA ILE A 435 -6.20 33.84 32.28
C ILE A 435 -6.50 32.61 33.12
N LEU A 436 -5.49 31.76 33.38
CA LEU A 436 -5.64 30.54 34.17
C LEU A 436 -6.04 30.83 35.61
N SER A 437 -5.41 31.79 36.26
CA SER A 437 -5.75 32.21 37.63
C SER A 437 -7.15 32.83 37.72
N TRP A 438 -7.59 33.53 36.67
CA TRP A 438 -8.94 34.05 36.61
C TRP A 438 -9.96 32.93 36.45
N LEU A 439 -9.71 31.95 35.57
CA LEU A 439 -10.55 30.75 35.39
C LEU A 439 -10.64 29.93 36.68
N GLU A 440 -9.52 29.75 37.39
CA GLU A 440 -9.47 29.04 38.67
C GLU A 440 -10.37 29.71 39.71
N ARG A 441 -10.21 31.03 39.91
CA ARG A 441 -11.04 31.83 40.85
C ARG A 441 -12.53 31.75 40.49
N ARG A 442 -12.84 31.75 39.20
CA ARG A 442 -14.23 31.70 38.70
C ARG A 442 -14.87 30.30 38.90
N LEU A 443 -14.11 29.25 38.68
CA LEU A 443 -14.56 27.87 38.96
C LEU A 443 -14.73 27.64 40.47
N GLN A 444 -13.87 28.18 41.29
CA GLN A 444 -14.01 28.15 42.75
C GLN A 444 -15.23 28.96 43.24
N ALA A 445 -15.51 30.10 42.61
CA ALA A 445 -16.68 30.92 42.94
C ALA A 445 -17.99 30.28 42.41
N ALA A 446 -17.96 29.55 41.28
CA ALA A 446 -19.11 28.86 40.73
C ALA A 446 -19.50 27.60 41.52
N THR A 447 -18.55 27.00 42.25
CA THR A 447 -18.87 25.99 43.29
C THR A 447 -19.62 26.63 44.47
N ASN A 448 -19.60 27.94 44.61
CA ASN A 448 -20.26 28.68 45.72
C ASN A 448 -21.43 29.59 45.30
N SER A 449 -21.61 29.97 44.03
CA SER A 449 -22.83 30.61 43.49
C SER A 449 -22.76 30.88 41.98
N ALA A 450 -23.93 30.82 41.29
CA ALA A 450 -24.07 31.08 39.88
C ALA A 450 -24.01 32.61 39.56
N VAL A 451 -22.89 33.12 39.00
CA VAL A 451 -22.74 34.54 38.64
C VAL A 451 -22.11 34.71 37.26
N GLU A 452 -22.64 35.65 36.45
CA GLU A 452 -22.20 36.00 35.09
C GLU A 452 -20.78 36.61 34.98
N PRO A 453 -20.06 36.42 33.82
CA PRO A 453 -18.71 36.97 33.64
C PRO A 453 -18.73 38.50 33.52
N SER A 454 -17.78 39.17 34.19
CA SER A 454 -17.58 40.61 34.22
C SER A 454 -17.25 41.19 32.82
N PRO A 455 -17.74 42.42 32.48
CA PRO A 455 -17.47 43.09 31.22
C PRO A 455 -15.98 43.33 30.89
N GLN A 456 -15.14 43.38 31.92
CA GLN A 456 -13.69 43.71 31.79
C GLN A 456 -12.91 42.61 31.01
N MET A 457 -13.27 41.37 31.18
CA MET A 457 -12.57 40.27 30.49
C MET A 457 -12.88 40.18 28.98
N THR A 458 -14.09 40.58 28.61
CA THR A 458 -14.47 40.67 27.18
C THR A 458 -13.59 41.72 26.48
N HIS A 459 -13.17 42.77 27.21
CA HIS A 459 -12.34 43.82 26.69
C HIS A 459 -10.84 43.39 26.61
N GLU A 460 -10.34 42.64 27.57
CA GLU A 460 -8.96 42.10 27.55
C GLU A 460 -8.76 40.99 26.52
N MET A 461 -9.76 40.11 26.34
CA MET A 461 -9.75 39.12 25.26
C MET A 461 -9.83 39.74 23.86
N ARG A 462 -10.46 40.93 23.72
CA ARG A 462 -10.44 41.70 22.47
C ARG A 462 -9.08 42.34 22.18
N ARG A 463 -8.36 42.80 23.21
CA ARG A 463 -7.05 43.46 23.07
C ARG A 463 -5.87 42.52 22.92
N ALA A 464 -6.05 41.21 23.08
CA ALA A 464 -4.98 40.26 22.82
C ALA A 464 -4.57 40.35 21.34
N PRO A 465 -3.30 40.68 21.01
CA PRO A 465 -2.84 40.69 19.64
C PRO A 465 -3.03 39.26 19.03
N ARG A 466 -3.39 39.26 17.77
CA ARG A 466 -3.40 38.05 16.99
C ARG A 466 -2.07 37.30 17.20
N PRO A 467 -2.06 35.99 17.42
CA PRO A 467 -0.82 35.25 17.36
C PRO A 467 -0.14 35.64 16.05
N ALA A 468 1.12 36.04 16.10
CA ALA A 468 1.91 36.27 14.90
C ALA A 468 1.76 35.02 14.02
N ALA A 469 1.43 35.22 12.74
CA ALA A 469 1.49 34.14 11.76
C ALA A 469 2.85 33.48 11.94
N PRO A 470 2.92 32.13 11.91
CA PRO A 470 4.20 31.47 11.98
C PRO A 470 5.08 32.08 10.90
N GLN A 471 6.15 32.75 11.31
CA GLN A 471 7.21 33.14 10.39
C GLN A 471 7.62 31.85 9.71
N GLN A 472 7.50 31.83 8.40
CA GLN A 472 8.13 30.84 7.56
C GLN A 472 9.64 31.07 7.68
N ASP A 473 10.21 30.60 8.77
CA ASP A 473 11.66 30.42 8.84
C ASP A 473 11.98 29.34 7.84
N GLY A 474 12.80 29.78 6.86
CA GLY A 474 13.25 28.97 5.75
C GLY A 474 13.78 27.63 6.23
N ALA A 475 13.21 26.58 5.71
CA ALA A 475 13.65 25.23 5.92
C ALA A 475 15.13 25.09 5.49
N PRO A 476 16.00 24.55 6.36
CA PRO A 476 17.05 23.71 5.88
C PRO A 476 16.46 22.32 5.70
N GLY A 477 16.50 21.84 4.47
CA GLY A 477 16.12 20.48 4.12
C GLY A 477 16.87 19.47 4.98
N ALA A 478 16.14 18.82 5.85
CA ALA A 478 16.53 17.56 6.44
C ALA A 478 15.50 16.55 5.96
N GLY A 479 15.85 15.85 4.90
CA GLY A 479 15.14 14.67 4.44
C GLY A 479 15.06 13.67 5.58
N VAL A 480 13.83 13.41 6.01
CA VAL A 480 13.53 12.23 6.82
C VAL A 480 13.71 11.03 5.89
N PRO A 481 14.63 10.10 6.18
CA PRO A 481 14.75 8.89 5.38
C PRO A 481 13.48 8.08 5.56
N LEU A 482 12.78 7.84 4.46
CA LEU A 482 11.78 6.80 4.34
C LEU A 482 12.46 5.47 4.70
N VAL A 483 12.10 4.92 5.85
CA VAL A 483 12.44 3.56 6.22
C VAL A 483 11.77 2.64 5.19
N PRO A 484 12.51 1.83 4.43
CA PRO A 484 11.90 0.87 3.54
C PRO A 484 11.22 -0.18 4.39
N GLU A 485 9.91 -0.33 4.25
CA GLU A 485 9.19 -1.51 4.68
C GLU A 485 9.87 -2.73 4.07
N LYS A 486 10.54 -3.48 4.90
CA LYS A 486 11.01 -4.82 4.53
C LYS A 486 9.81 -5.67 4.17
N ARG A 487 9.93 -6.22 2.98
CA ARG A 487 9.06 -7.19 2.33
C ARG A 487 8.60 -8.34 3.23
#